data_c9e51146e8b68507cff394b9b3c0b01e
#
_entry.id   c9e51146e8b68507cff394b9b3c0b01e
#
_cell.length_a   1.000
_cell.length_b   1.000
_cell.length_c   1.000
_cell.angle_alpha   90.00
_cell.angle_beta   90.00
_cell.angle_gamma   90.00
#
_symmetry.space_group_name_H-M   'P 1'
#
loop_
_entity.id
_entity.type
_entity.pdbx_description
1 polymer ?
#
loop_
_entity_poly.entity_id
_entity_poly.type
_entity_poly.pdbx_seq_one_letter_code
_entity_poly.pdbx_strand_id
1 'polypeptide(L)'
;ETTVIGKNVCLYQGVTLGATYVDKELRGQQRHPTIEDNVIIYAGSTILGGNTVIGHDTVIGGNVWLTESVPPHSTVYHKPEIRIKSKKQA
;
A
#
# COMPACT_ATOMS: atom_id res chain seq x y z
N GLU A 1 13.08 -1.23 -12.53
CA GLU A 1 12.17 -0.58 -11.58
C GLU A 1 10.90 -0.14 -12.28
N THR A 2 9.77 -0.58 -11.80
CA THR A 2 8.52 -0.34 -12.50
C THR A 2 7.50 0.44 -11.66
N THR A 3 7.92 1.01 -10.54
CA THR A 3 7.03 1.83 -9.73
C THR A 3 6.82 3.17 -10.42
N VAL A 4 5.57 3.60 -10.48
CA VAL A 4 5.22 4.91 -11.04
C VAL A 4 4.69 5.77 -9.89
N ILE A 5 5.28 6.94 -9.73
CA ILE A 5 4.93 7.85 -8.64
C ILE A 5 4.60 9.20 -9.25
N GLY A 6 3.43 9.71 -8.90
CA GLY A 6 2.96 11.00 -9.40
C GLY A 6 3.58 12.17 -8.68
N LYS A 7 2.92 13.32 -8.81
CA LYS A 7 3.40 14.58 -8.25
C LYS A 7 2.93 14.74 -6.81
N ASN A 8 3.77 15.41 -6.02
CA ASN A 8 3.41 15.76 -4.65
C ASN A 8 3.09 14.53 -3.80
N VAL A 9 3.80 13.46 -4.04
CA VAL A 9 3.65 12.25 -3.25
C VAL A 9 4.60 12.34 -2.08
N CYS A 10 4.09 12.04 -0.91
CA CYS A 10 4.89 12.07 0.31
C CYS A 10 4.96 10.65 0.87
N LEU A 11 6.17 10.13 0.93
CA LEU A 11 6.41 8.79 1.47
C LEU A 11 7.23 8.92 2.73
N TYR A 12 6.71 8.43 3.81
CA TYR A 12 7.44 8.44 5.06
C TYR A 12 8.37 7.24 5.11
N GLN A 13 9.20 7.20 6.12
CA GLN A 13 10.22 6.16 6.18
C GLN A 13 9.61 4.78 6.33
N GLY A 14 10.31 3.80 5.78
CA GLY A 14 9.87 2.41 5.91
C GLY A 14 8.74 2.02 4.99
N VAL A 15 8.35 2.89 4.05
CA VAL A 15 7.34 2.54 3.07
C VAL A 15 7.95 1.63 2.02
N THR A 16 7.25 0.56 1.70
CA THR A 16 7.70 -0.39 0.69
C THR A 16 6.70 -0.41 -0.46
N LEU A 17 7.21 -0.20 -1.67
CA LEU A 17 6.42 -0.32 -2.88
C LEU A 17 7.02 -1.45 -3.69
N GLY A 18 6.37 -2.60 -3.71
CA GLY A 18 7.00 -3.77 -4.24
C GLY A 18 6.10 -4.64 -5.09
N ALA A 19 6.67 -5.74 -5.53
CA ALA A 19 5.96 -6.72 -6.33
C ALA A 19 5.48 -7.84 -5.43
N THR A 20 4.27 -8.34 -5.73
CA THR A 20 3.75 -9.46 -4.96
C THR A 20 4.27 -10.78 -5.50
N TYR A 21 4.34 -10.89 -6.81
CA TYR A 21 4.62 -12.16 -7.43
C TYR A 21 5.23 -11.91 -8.79
N VAL A 22 6.24 -12.68 -9.12
CA VAL A 22 6.88 -12.58 -10.43
C VAL A 22 6.42 -13.77 -11.25
N ASP A 23 5.55 -13.51 -12.19
CA ASP A 23 5.07 -14.49 -13.13
C ASP A 23 5.85 -14.33 -14.42
N LYS A 24 6.37 -15.42 -14.93
CA LYS A 24 7.15 -15.35 -16.16
C LYS A 24 6.33 -14.78 -17.30
N GLU A 25 5.04 -15.03 -17.29
CA GLU A 25 4.18 -14.53 -18.34
C GLU A 25 3.97 -13.03 -18.25
N LEU A 26 4.32 -12.45 -17.10
CA LEU A 26 4.20 -11.00 -16.92
C LEU A 26 5.54 -10.32 -17.11
N ARG A 27 6.51 -11.03 -17.66
CA ARG A 27 7.82 -10.43 -17.89
C ARG A 27 7.67 -9.21 -18.78
N GLY A 28 8.29 -8.12 -18.36
CA GLY A 28 8.19 -6.89 -19.11
C GLY A 28 7.03 -6.02 -18.70
N GLN A 29 6.13 -6.52 -17.88
CA GLN A 29 5.01 -5.73 -17.39
C GLN A 29 5.33 -5.12 -16.04
N GLN A 30 4.57 -4.09 -15.70
CA GLN A 30 4.78 -3.42 -14.43
C GLN A 30 4.45 -4.36 -13.29
N ARG A 31 5.34 -4.45 -12.35
CA ARG A 31 5.17 -5.33 -11.20
C ARG A 31 5.01 -4.57 -9.91
N HIS A 32 5.27 -3.27 -9.92
CA HIS A 32 5.18 -2.42 -8.73
C HIS A 32 4.00 -1.50 -8.87
N PRO A 33 3.46 -1.02 -7.75
CA PRO A 33 2.23 -0.23 -7.80
C PRO A 33 2.44 1.13 -8.44
N THR A 34 1.33 1.74 -8.79
CA THR A 34 1.27 3.11 -9.29
C THR A 34 0.68 3.98 -8.20
N ILE A 35 1.38 5.06 -7.87
CA ILE A 35 0.93 6.02 -6.88
C ILE A 35 0.59 7.30 -7.64
N GLU A 36 -0.67 7.71 -7.58
CA GLU A 36 -1.09 8.90 -8.31
C GLU A 36 -0.72 10.15 -7.52
N ASP A 37 -1.20 11.31 -7.98
CA ASP A 37 -0.78 12.58 -7.44
C ASP A 37 -1.34 12.85 -6.05
N ASN A 38 -0.59 13.61 -5.27
CA ASN A 38 -1.08 14.10 -3.97
C ASN A 38 -1.44 12.99 -3.01
N VAL A 39 -0.62 11.96 -2.97
CA VAL A 39 -0.83 10.84 -2.07
C VAL A 39 0.18 10.92 -0.93
N ILE A 40 -0.28 10.62 0.26
CA ILE A 40 0.57 10.57 1.44
C ILE A 40 0.54 9.15 1.99
N ILE A 41 1.70 8.56 2.15
CA ILE A 41 1.80 7.20 2.70
C ILE A 41 2.69 7.27 3.93
N TYR A 42 2.10 6.97 5.07
CA TYR A 42 2.81 7.09 6.34
C TYR A 42 3.70 5.88 6.57
N ALA A 43 4.50 5.98 7.60
CA ALA A 43 5.63 5.08 7.82
C ALA A 43 5.22 3.63 7.96
N GLY A 44 6.06 2.76 7.43
CA GLY A 44 5.92 1.32 7.63
C GLY A 44 4.89 0.63 6.78
N SER A 45 4.22 1.36 5.88
CA SER A 45 3.20 0.74 5.04
C SER A 45 3.84 0.02 3.87
N THR A 46 3.17 -1.04 3.42
CA THR A 46 3.63 -1.86 2.32
C THR A 46 2.53 -1.93 1.27
N ILE A 47 2.88 -1.58 0.04
CA ILE A 47 1.93 -1.57 -1.07
C ILE A 47 2.53 -2.42 -2.18
N LEU A 48 1.81 -3.44 -2.59
CA LEU A 48 2.36 -4.44 -3.48
C LEU A 48 1.48 -4.64 -4.71
N GLY A 49 2.13 -4.97 -5.81
CA GLY A 49 1.43 -5.47 -6.99
C GLY A 49 1.35 -4.48 -8.12
N GLY A 50 1.62 -4.97 -9.34
CA GLY A 50 1.66 -4.12 -10.53
C GLY A 50 0.31 -3.57 -10.94
N ASN A 51 -0.76 -4.23 -10.54
CA ASN A 51 -2.10 -3.75 -10.85
C ASN A 51 -2.67 -2.87 -9.75
N THR A 52 -1.90 -2.62 -8.70
CA THR A 52 -2.35 -1.81 -7.59
C THR A 52 -2.14 -0.34 -7.93
N VAL A 53 -3.20 0.43 -7.86
CA VAL A 53 -3.17 1.86 -8.12
C VAL A 53 -3.70 2.57 -6.88
N ILE A 54 -2.89 3.45 -6.33
CA ILE A 54 -3.34 4.29 -5.22
C ILE A 54 -3.82 5.59 -5.86
N GLY A 55 -5.12 5.81 -5.80
CA GLY A 55 -5.74 6.96 -6.44
C GLY A 55 -5.29 8.28 -5.84
N HIS A 56 -5.44 9.34 -6.63
CA HIS A 56 -4.94 10.64 -6.22
C HIS A 56 -5.67 11.16 -4.98
N ASP A 57 -5.01 12.06 -4.27
CA ASP A 57 -5.58 12.70 -3.08
C ASP A 57 -6.00 11.69 -2.02
N THR A 58 -5.18 10.69 -1.83
CA THR A 58 -5.43 9.59 -0.90
C THR A 58 -4.38 9.61 0.21
N VAL A 59 -4.80 9.24 1.40
CA VAL A 59 -3.90 9.12 2.55
C VAL A 59 -3.88 7.67 2.99
N ILE A 60 -2.69 7.11 3.06
CA ILE A 60 -2.48 5.75 3.57
C ILE A 60 -1.81 5.88 4.92
N GLY A 61 -2.47 5.41 5.94
CA GLY A 61 -1.92 5.46 7.30
C GLY A 61 -0.72 4.56 7.47
N GLY A 62 -0.17 4.58 8.67
CA GLY A 62 1.02 3.80 8.95
C GLY A 62 0.74 2.32 9.07
N ASN A 63 1.72 1.52 8.70
CA ASN A 63 1.70 0.07 8.86
C ASN A 63 0.53 -0.61 8.16
N VAL A 64 0.10 -0.06 7.04
CA VAL A 64 -0.98 -0.63 6.23
C VAL A 64 -0.36 -1.59 5.23
N TRP A 65 -1.00 -2.73 5.06
CA TRP A 65 -0.57 -3.73 4.09
C TRP A 65 -1.62 -3.77 2.98
N LEU A 66 -1.26 -3.30 1.80
CA LEU A 66 -2.18 -3.21 0.68
C LEU A 66 -1.70 -4.02 -0.50
N THR A 67 -2.61 -4.79 -1.06
CA THR A 67 -2.35 -5.51 -2.30
C THR A 67 -3.44 -5.21 -3.33
N GLU A 68 -4.31 -4.26 -3.04
CA GLU A 68 -5.42 -3.89 -3.91
C GLU A 68 -5.42 -2.40 -4.12
N SER A 69 -6.03 -1.99 -5.22
CA SER A 69 -6.13 -0.60 -5.57
C SER A 69 -7.04 0.16 -4.62
N VAL A 70 -6.78 1.45 -4.48
CA VAL A 70 -7.55 2.35 -3.63
C VAL A 70 -8.08 3.46 -4.52
N PRO A 71 -9.39 3.73 -4.47
CA PRO A 71 -9.94 4.82 -5.28
C PRO A 71 -9.46 6.18 -4.81
N PRO A 72 -9.57 7.20 -5.68
CA PRO A 72 -9.15 8.54 -5.29
C PRO A 72 -9.93 9.07 -4.09
N HIS A 73 -9.31 10.03 -3.41
CA HIS A 73 -9.94 10.72 -2.29
C HIS A 73 -10.30 9.80 -1.14
N SER A 74 -9.46 8.81 -0.90
CA SER A 74 -9.70 7.82 0.13
C SER A 74 -8.76 8.02 1.29
N THR A 75 -9.16 7.52 2.44
CA THR A 75 -8.28 7.43 3.59
C THR A 75 -8.27 5.98 4.04
N VAL A 76 -7.09 5.40 4.05
CA VAL A 76 -6.92 3.99 4.44
C VAL A 76 -6.07 3.96 5.69
N TYR A 77 -6.49 3.21 6.66
CA TYR A 77 -5.69 3.08 7.87
C TYR A 77 -5.86 1.68 8.42
N HIS A 78 -4.84 1.30 9.16
CA HIS A 78 -4.84 -0.01 9.79
C HIS A 78 -5.52 0.11 11.14
N LYS A 79 -6.55 -0.69 11.33
CA LYS A 79 -7.26 -0.72 12.59
C LYS A 79 -6.98 -2.06 13.23
N PRO A 80 -5.98 -2.14 14.08
CA PRO A 80 -5.62 -3.43 14.65
C PRO A 80 -6.77 -3.96 15.50
N GLU A 81 -7.02 -5.22 15.34
CA GLU A 81 -8.01 -5.90 16.12
C GLU A 81 -7.28 -6.66 17.20
N ILE A 82 -7.41 -6.16 18.40
CA ILE A 82 -6.74 -6.81 19.52
C ILE A 82 -7.61 -7.93 20.01
N ARG A 83 -7.12 -9.13 19.85
CA ARG A 83 -7.83 -10.30 20.35
C ARG A 83 -7.16 -10.76 21.60
N ILE A 84 -7.78 -10.46 22.70
CA ILE A 84 -7.28 -10.89 23.97
C ILE A 84 -8.00 -12.16 24.34
N LYS A 85 -7.28 -13.24 24.35
CA LYS A 85 -7.86 -14.48 24.82
C LYS A 85 -7.83 -14.46 26.32
N SER A 86 -9.00 -14.36 26.89
CA SER A 86 -9.14 -14.41 28.32
C SER A 86 -8.81 -15.80 28.79
N LYS A 87 -8.00 -15.85 29.76
CA LYS A 87 -7.76 -17.12 30.33
C LYS A 87 -8.73 -17.42 31.34
N LYS A 88 -9.17 -17.32 31.64
CA LYS A 88 -10.02 -17.50 32.44
C LYS A 88 -10.82 -18.03 32.49
N GLN A 89 -10.75 -17.87 32.34
CA GLN A 89 -11.25 -17.94 32.37
C GLN A 89 -11.52 -18.49 32.80
N ALA A 90 -11.41 -18.55 33.12
CA ALA A 90 -11.48 -18.91 33.61
C ALA A 90 -11.63 -19.23 33.81
#